data_2eb30f10e15c153a85037b5ec8667d73
#
_entry.id   2eb30f10e15c153a85037b5ec8667d73
#
_cell.length_a   1.000
_cell.length_b   1.000
_cell.length_c   1.000
_cell.angle_alpha   90.00
_cell.angle_beta   90.00
_cell.angle_gamma   90.00
#
_symmetry.space_group_name_H-M   'P 1'
#
loop_
_entity.id
_entity.type
_entity.pdbx_description
1 polymer ?
#
loop_
_entity_poly.entity_id
_entity_poly.type
_entity_poly.pdbx_seq_one_letter_code
_entity_poly.pdbx_strand_id
1 'polypeptide(L)'
;MVNRRQFVCSATASVIALGRGPAAFAAEYDLIIKGGRIVDPSLHVNAILDLAITGGRIASIDNNIDADAVEVIDATGKLVVPGLLDVHSHYARDDEGPRICLSDGVTGWVDAGSEGADQIDDMVAIARAAPQPARVLLNIGREGILPNGDTHELALADVEAAKAAIARHRDYVIGVKARLTEGVAAEDIEVLRRAQEVATSFNLPLMIHMGQTASPFSVLVE
;
A
#
# COMPACT_ATOMS: atom_id res chain seq x y z
N MET A 1 2.01 67.61 49.24
CA MET A 1 1.31 68.16 48.04
C MET A 1 2.28 68.08 46.86
N VAL A 2 2.23 67.08 46.05
CA VAL A 2 3.16 66.88 44.94
C VAL A 2 2.42 67.12 43.65
N ASN A 3 2.98 67.99 42.86
CA ASN A 3 2.43 68.53 41.65
C ASN A 3 2.63 67.59 40.45
N ARG A 4 1.59 67.38 39.70
CA ARG A 4 1.60 66.56 38.46
C ARG A 4 2.26 67.36 37.33
N ARG A 5 3.41 66.93 36.88
CA ARG A 5 4.02 67.36 35.62
C ARG A 5 3.59 66.46 34.50
N GLN A 6 2.91 67.02 33.55
CA GLN A 6 2.57 66.37 32.29
C GLN A 6 3.85 66.06 31.46
N PHE A 7 4.02 64.87 31.12
CA PHE A 7 5.04 64.43 30.14
C PHE A 7 4.38 64.35 28.78
N VAL A 8 4.73 65.21 27.88
CA VAL A 8 4.34 65.14 26.46
C VAL A 8 5.36 64.27 25.78
N CYS A 9 4.99 63.04 25.44
CA CYS A 9 5.77 62.23 24.56
C CYS A 9 5.42 62.52 23.10
N SER A 10 6.33 63.14 22.38
CA SER A 10 6.27 63.25 20.92
C SER A 10 6.54 61.87 20.33
N ALA A 11 5.53 61.20 19.79
CA ALA A 11 5.67 59.98 19.04
C ALA A 11 6.10 60.33 17.60
N THR A 12 7.35 60.19 17.28
CA THR A 12 7.85 60.15 15.91
C THR A 12 7.44 58.82 15.27
N ALA A 13 6.47 58.87 14.38
CA ALA A 13 6.07 57.70 13.59
C ALA A 13 7.17 57.42 12.56
N SER A 14 8.02 56.40 12.86
CA SER A 14 8.89 55.79 11.87
C SER A 14 8.06 54.94 10.94
N VAL A 15 7.85 55.39 9.73
CA VAL A 15 7.28 54.57 8.66
C VAL A 15 8.34 53.50 8.28
N ILE A 16 8.21 52.33 8.82
CA ILE A 16 8.95 51.17 8.34
C ILE A 16 8.34 50.81 6.99
N ALA A 17 9.01 51.20 5.91
CA ALA A 17 8.72 50.66 4.59
C ALA A 17 9.04 49.16 4.65
N LEU A 18 8.00 48.34 4.82
CA LEU A 18 8.07 46.90 4.59
C LEU A 18 8.38 46.70 3.10
N GLY A 19 9.65 46.58 2.77
CA GLY A 19 10.08 46.13 1.46
C GLY A 19 9.38 44.82 1.18
N ARG A 20 8.48 44.80 0.21
CA ARG A 20 8.03 43.57 -0.41
C ARG A 20 9.28 42.91 -1.00
N GLY A 21 9.84 41.92 -0.30
CA GLY A 21 10.77 40.99 -0.90
C GLY A 21 10.12 40.40 -2.16
N PRO A 22 10.92 40.00 -3.16
CA PRO A 22 10.36 39.38 -4.34
C PRO A 22 9.42 38.26 -3.86
N ALA A 23 8.16 38.31 -4.33
CA ALA A 23 7.23 37.21 -4.11
C ALA A 23 7.95 35.96 -4.64
N ALA A 24 8.33 35.03 -3.75
CA ALA A 24 8.76 33.72 -4.18
C ALA A 24 7.56 33.15 -4.92
N PHE A 25 7.63 33.09 -6.25
CA PHE A 25 6.67 32.36 -7.03
C PHE A 25 6.74 30.93 -6.53
N ALA A 26 5.64 30.41 -5.99
CA ALA A 26 5.54 29.01 -5.66
C ALA A 26 5.79 28.21 -6.97
N ALA A 27 6.68 27.22 -6.92
CA ALA A 27 6.89 26.35 -8.05
C ALA A 27 5.57 25.76 -8.51
N GLU A 28 5.39 25.64 -9.81
CA GLU A 28 4.14 25.13 -10.41
C GLU A 28 3.93 23.65 -10.09
N TYR A 29 5.04 22.91 -9.97
CA TYR A 29 5.02 21.48 -9.68
C TYR A 29 5.88 21.16 -8.45
N ASP A 30 5.52 20.08 -7.74
CA ASP A 30 6.35 19.55 -6.66
C ASP A 30 7.57 18.80 -7.23
N LEU A 31 7.38 18.09 -8.33
CA LEU A 31 8.40 17.29 -8.99
C LEU A 31 8.18 17.24 -10.50
N ILE A 32 9.27 17.40 -11.27
CA ILE A 32 9.30 17.06 -12.70
C ILE A 32 10.34 15.97 -12.94
N ILE A 33 9.93 14.89 -13.62
CA ILE A 33 10.82 13.83 -14.12
C ILE A 33 11.02 14.08 -15.61
N LYS A 34 12.27 14.34 -16.04
CA LYS A 34 12.59 14.77 -17.40
C LYS A 34 13.25 13.69 -18.22
N GLY A 35 12.84 13.58 -19.48
CA GLY A 35 13.53 12.80 -20.53
C GLY A 35 13.49 11.30 -20.33
N GLY A 36 12.65 10.79 -19.45
CA GLY A 36 12.51 9.37 -19.20
C GLY A 36 11.62 8.66 -20.23
N ARG A 37 11.91 7.39 -20.53
CA ARG A 37 10.98 6.58 -21.30
C ARG A 37 9.82 6.14 -20.44
N ILE A 38 8.69 6.82 -20.57
CA ILE A 38 7.47 6.47 -19.86
C ILE A 38 6.84 5.24 -20.52
N VAL A 39 6.58 4.20 -19.74
CA VAL A 39 5.87 2.99 -20.16
C VAL A 39 4.71 2.75 -19.21
N ASP A 40 3.51 3.07 -19.66
CA ASP A 40 2.26 2.83 -18.92
C ASP A 40 1.24 2.13 -19.84
N PRO A 41 1.03 0.81 -19.65
CA PRO A 41 0.07 0.07 -20.46
C PRO A 41 -1.38 0.53 -20.29
N SER A 42 -1.74 1.06 -19.12
CA SER A 42 -3.11 1.50 -18.83
C SER A 42 -3.48 2.77 -19.61
N LEU A 43 -2.50 3.62 -19.86
CA LEU A 43 -2.62 4.85 -20.64
C LEU A 43 -2.20 4.66 -22.11
N HIS A 44 -1.76 3.46 -22.49
CA HIS A 44 -1.18 3.16 -23.82
C HIS A 44 0.02 4.07 -24.18
N VAL A 45 0.80 4.47 -23.16
CA VAL A 45 1.98 5.32 -23.34
C VAL A 45 3.24 4.45 -23.41
N ASN A 46 4.10 4.70 -24.41
CA ASN A 46 5.44 4.15 -24.52
C ASN A 46 6.29 5.13 -25.34
N ALA A 47 6.77 6.19 -24.68
CA ALA A 47 7.51 7.27 -25.34
C ALA A 47 8.48 7.96 -24.36
N ILE A 48 9.45 8.70 -24.91
CA ILE A 48 10.32 9.58 -24.12
C ILE A 48 9.54 10.88 -23.89
N LEU A 49 9.19 11.16 -22.63
CA LEU A 49 8.37 12.29 -22.23
C LEU A 49 8.83 12.82 -20.86
N ASP A 50 8.37 14.02 -20.53
CA ASP A 50 8.45 14.57 -19.17
C ASP A 50 7.16 14.26 -18.40
N LEU A 51 7.28 14.12 -17.08
CA LEU A 51 6.17 13.87 -16.18
C LEU A 51 6.23 14.86 -15.02
N ALA A 52 5.14 15.59 -14.77
CA ALA A 52 5.02 16.51 -13.64
C ALA A 52 4.05 15.99 -12.58
N ILE A 53 4.40 16.22 -11.32
CA ILE A 53 3.64 15.79 -10.14
C ILE A 53 3.34 17.02 -9.26
N THR A 54 2.09 17.09 -8.80
CA THR A 54 1.64 18.07 -7.79
C THR A 54 0.70 17.39 -6.81
N GLY A 55 0.90 17.62 -5.52
CA GLY A 55 0.06 17.05 -4.48
C GLY A 55 0.03 15.51 -4.48
N GLY A 56 1.16 14.88 -4.85
CA GLY A 56 1.29 13.43 -4.93
C GLY A 56 0.53 12.78 -6.10
N ARG A 57 0.14 13.57 -7.12
CA ARG A 57 -0.58 13.09 -8.32
C ARG A 57 0.13 13.54 -9.59
N ILE A 58 0.04 12.72 -10.63
CA ILE A 58 0.49 13.10 -11.97
C ILE A 58 -0.41 14.25 -12.45
N ALA A 59 0.21 15.41 -12.68
CA ALA A 59 -0.46 16.62 -13.16
C ALA A 59 -0.37 16.76 -14.68
N SER A 60 0.80 16.38 -15.26
CA SER A 60 1.01 16.43 -16.71
C SER A 60 1.97 15.36 -17.20
N ILE A 61 1.79 14.92 -18.43
CA ILE A 61 2.75 14.13 -19.21
C ILE A 61 2.83 14.79 -20.57
N ASP A 62 4.01 15.27 -20.98
CA ASP A 62 4.22 15.98 -22.25
C ASP A 62 5.64 15.75 -22.79
N ASN A 63 5.87 16.14 -24.05
CA ASN A 63 7.20 16.05 -24.69
C ASN A 63 8.25 16.96 -24.05
N ASN A 64 7.83 18.10 -23.53
CA ASN A 64 8.67 19.04 -22.80
C ASN A 64 7.82 19.86 -21.82
N ILE A 65 8.08 19.73 -20.55
CA ILE A 65 7.45 20.53 -19.49
C ILE A 65 8.44 21.64 -19.10
N ASP A 66 8.21 22.85 -19.63
CA ASP A 66 9.03 24.04 -19.34
C ASP A 66 8.35 24.86 -18.25
N ALA A 67 8.50 24.42 -17.01
CA ALA A 67 7.90 25.01 -15.83
C ALA A 67 8.81 24.83 -14.61
N ASP A 68 8.61 25.65 -13.57
CA ASP A 68 9.33 25.56 -12.31
C ASP A 68 8.80 24.40 -11.46
N ALA A 69 9.70 23.64 -10.86
CA ALA A 69 9.39 22.59 -9.90
C ALA A 69 10.26 22.72 -8.65
N VAL A 70 9.75 22.20 -7.52
CA VAL A 70 10.54 22.11 -6.28
C VAL A 70 11.72 21.17 -6.46
N GLU A 71 11.51 20.07 -7.19
CA GLU A 71 12.54 19.08 -7.54
C GLU A 71 12.45 18.70 -9.03
N VAL A 72 13.61 18.46 -9.64
CA VAL A 72 13.71 17.97 -11.01
C VAL A 72 14.62 16.73 -11.05
N ILE A 73 14.11 15.62 -11.57
CA ILE A 73 14.87 14.39 -11.76
C ILE A 73 15.18 14.22 -13.26
N ASP A 74 16.46 14.14 -13.62
CA ASP A 74 16.87 13.71 -14.95
C ASP A 74 16.76 12.18 -15.06
N ALA A 75 15.80 11.73 -15.86
CA ALA A 75 15.56 10.33 -16.16
C ALA A 75 16.03 9.93 -17.57
N THR A 76 16.90 10.73 -18.19
CA THR A 76 17.48 10.42 -19.52
C THR A 76 18.08 9.03 -19.56
N GLY A 77 17.62 8.19 -20.50
CA GLY A 77 18.05 6.81 -20.63
C GLY A 77 17.46 5.82 -19.60
N LYS A 78 16.56 6.26 -18.75
CA LYS A 78 15.88 5.42 -17.75
C LYS A 78 14.44 5.13 -18.16
N LEU A 79 13.88 4.07 -17.57
CA LEU A 79 12.44 3.78 -17.63
C LEU A 79 11.74 4.51 -16.50
N VAL A 80 10.59 5.10 -16.81
CA VAL A 80 9.63 5.64 -15.85
C VAL A 80 8.35 4.81 -16.01
N VAL A 81 8.00 4.09 -14.97
CA VAL A 81 6.89 3.13 -14.97
C VAL A 81 5.99 3.36 -13.76
N PRO A 82 4.71 2.93 -13.79
CA PRO A 82 3.90 2.84 -12.59
C PRO A 82 4.64 2.03 -11.51
N GLY A 83 4.43 2.39 -10.25
CA GLY A 83 5.06 1.71 -9.12
C GLY A 83 4.77 0.21 -9.15
N LEU A 84 5.77 -0.60 -8.85
CA LEU A 84 5.63 -2.06 -8.80
C LEU A 84 4.74 -2.46 -7.63
N LEU A 85 3.80 -3.35 -7.88
CA LEU A 85 2.91 -3.92 -6.87
C LEU A 85 3.18 -5.42 -6.76
N ASP A 86 3.64 -5.85 -5.57
CA ASP A 86 3.75 -7.27 -5.25
C ASP A 86 2.44 -7.76 -4.63
N VAL A 87 1.71 -8.58 -5.37
CA VAL A 87 0.40 -9.10 -4.93
C VAL A 87 0.47 -10.45 -4.22
N HIS A 88 1.67 -11.01 -4.05
CA HIS A 88 1.88 -12.29 -3.38
C HIS A 88 3.16 -12.27 -2.56
N SER A 89 3.15 -11.53 -1.49
CA SER A 89 4.26 -11.42 -0.55
C SER A 89 3.91 -11.97 0.83
N HIS A 90 4.89 -11.96 1.73
CA HIS A 90 4.76 -12.28 3.15
C HIS A 90 5.48 -11.23 4.01
N TYR A 91 5.39 -9.96 3.61
CA TYR A 91 6.09 -8.84 4.25
C TYR A 91 5.47 -8.41 5.59
N ALA A 92 4.22 -8.80 5.85
CA ALA A 92 3.55 -8.47 7.12
C ALA A 92 3.92 -9.41 8.28
N ARG A 93 4.98 -10.20 8.16
CA ARG A 93 5.49 -11.08 9.22
C ARG A 93 6.52 -10.44 10.14
N ASP A 94 7.14 -9.36 9.71
CA ASP A 94 8.06 -8.58 10.53
C ASP A 94 8.07 -7.09 10.14
N ASP A 95 8.55 -6.23 11.03
CA ASP A 95 8.53 -4.77 10.86
C ASP A 95 9.51 -4.27 9.77
N GLU A 96 10.50 -5.05 9.36
CA GLU A 96 11.49 -4.68 8.35
C GLU A 96 11.05 -5.06 6.95
N GLY A 97 10.21 -6.07 6.80
CA GLY A 97 9.73 -6.57 5.51
C GLY A 97 9.24 -5.46 4.57
N PRO A 98 8.36 -4.56 5.01
CA PRO A 98 7.89 -3.44 4.18
C PRO A 98 8.99 -2.52 3.68
N ARG A 99 10.03 -2.26 4.47
CA ARG A 99 11.15 -1.40 4.09
C ARG A 99 12.09 -2.08 3.10
N ILE A 100 12.33 -3.37 3.30
CA ILE A 100 13.16 -4.19 2.41
C ILE A 100 12.51 -4.22 1.02
N CYS A 101 11.22 -4.53 0.93
CA CYS A 101 10.54 -4.57 -0.36
C CYS A 101 10.50 -3.19 -1.06
N LEU A 102 10.40 -2.10 -0.30
CA LEU A 102 10.48 -0.76 -0.87
C LEU A 102 11.87 -0.46 -1.44
N SER A 103 12.93 -0.90 -0.79
CA SER A 103 14.31 -0.75 -1.30
C SER A 103 14.56 -1.51 -2.60
N ASP A 104 13.78 -2.57 -2.85
CA ASP A 104 13.80 -3.35 -4.10
C ASP A 104 12.89 -2.76 -5.19
N GLY A 105 12.28 -1.58 -4.93
CA GLY A 105 11.43 -0.88 -5.88
C GLY A 105 9.96 -1.29 -5.84
N VAL A 106 9.52 -2.09 -4.86
CA VAL A 106 8.13 -2.45 -4.67
C VAL A 106 7.42 -1.33 -3.91
N THR A 107 6.59 -0.57 -4.62
CA THR A 107 5.91 0.62 -4.10
C THR A 107 4.53 0.36 -3.51
N GLY A 108 4.08 -0.89 -3.52
CA GLY A 108 2.88 -1.37 -2.86
C GLY A 108 2.90 -2.89 -2.78
N TRP A 109 2.24 -3.48 -1.78
CA TRP A 109 2.24 -4.93 -1.62
C TRP A 109 0.97 -5.46 -0.97
N VAL A 110 0.73 -6.75 -1.22
CA VAL A 110 -0.32 -7.54 -0.59
C VAL A 110 0.33 -8.74 0.09
N ASP A 111 0.16 -8.85 1.41
CA ASP A 111 0.52 -10.08 2.11
C ASP A 111 -0.49 -11.18 1.76
N ALA A 112 0.02 -12.28 1.26
CA ALA A 112 -0.78 -13.40 0.74
C ALA A 112 -1.21 -14.39 1.82
N GLY A 113 -1.65 -13.88 2.98
CA GLY A 113 -2.19 -14.68 4.06
C GLY A 113 -1.12 -15.36 4.89
N SER A 114 -0.14 -14.60 5.36
CA SER A 114 0.87 -15.08 6.30
C SER A 114 0.24 -15.55 7.60
N GLU A 115 -0.75 -14.78 8.09
CA GLU A 115 -1.42 -15.03 9.36
C GLU A 115 -2.93 -15.24 9.16
N GLY A 116 -3.54 -15.89 10.13
CA GLY A 116 -4.97 -16.13 10.20
C GLY A 116 -5.66 -15.29 11.26
N ALA A 117 -6.85 -15.71 11.67
CA ALA A 117 -7.72 -14.94 12.55
C ALA A 117 -7.08 -14.60 13.92
N ASP A 118 -6.17 -15.44 14.40
CA ASP A 118 -5.56 -15.31 15.73
C ASP A 118 -4.48 -14.21 15.77
N GLN A 119 -3.79 -13.96 14.64
CA GLN A 119 -2.70 -12.97 14.54
C GLN A 119 -2.97 -11.83 13.56
N ILE A 120 -4.19 -11.72 13.04
CA ILE A 120 -4.53 -10.69 12.04
C ILE A 120 -4.27 -9.26 12.53
N ASP A 121 -4.42 -9.01 13.82
CA ASP A 121 -4.25 -7.68 14.40
C ASP A 121 -2.81 -7.20 14.25
N ASP A 122 -1.82 -8.08 14.48
CA ASP A 122 -0.38 -7.79 14.33
C ASP A 122 -0.03 -7.58 12.85
N MET A 123 -0.52 -8.46 11.96
CA MET A 123 -0.30 -8.33 10.52
C MET A 123 -0.86 -7.01 9.97
N VAL A 124 -2.06 -6.61 10.40
CA VAL A 124 -2.67 -5.34 10.01
C VAL A 124 -1.91 -4.15 10.61
N ALA A 125 -1.36 -4.28 11.82
CA ALA A 125 -0.54 -3.21 12.41
C ALA A 125 0.72 -2.95 11.57
N ILE A 126 1.42 -3.99 11.12
CA ILE A 126 2.58 -3.88 10.22
C ILE A 126 2.17 -3.25 8.88
N ALA A 127 1.08 -3.72 8.27
CA ALA A 127 0.58 -3.16 7.01
C ALA A 127 0.20 -1.67 7.13
N ARG A 128 -0.34 -1.27 8.27
CA ARG A 128 -0.70 0.13 8.56
C ARG A 128 0.51 1.03 8.78
N ALA A 129 1.57 0.50 9.39
CA ALA A 129 2.82 1.21 9.64
C ALA A 129 3.76 1.26 8.44
N ALA A 130 3.47 0.49 7.38
CA ALA A 130 4.29 0.45 6.17
C ALA A 130 4.41 1.82 5.51
N PRO A 131 5.60 2.20 4.99
CA PRO A 131 5.80 3.47 4.29
C PRO A 131 5.08 3.55 2.95
N GLN A 132 4.74 2.41 2.33
CA GLN A 132 4.00 2.29 1.09
C GLN A 132 2.61 1.65 1.30
N PRO A 133 1.66 1.82 0.35
CA PRO A 133 0.37 1.16 0.41
C PRO A 133 0.49 -0.36 0.60
N ALA A 134 -0.21 -0.88 1.59
CA ALA A 134 -0.20 -2.28 1.95
C ALA A 134 -1.62 -2.81 2.19
N ARG A 135 -1.85 -4.07 1.83
CA ARG A 135 -3.08 -4.81 2.12
C ARG A 135 -2.71 -6.23 2.48
N VAL A 136 -3.67 -6.96 3.03
CA VAL A 136 -3.46 -8.33 3.48
C VAL A 136 -4.60 -9.22 3.02
N LEU A 137 -4.30 -10.49 2.77
CA LEU A 137 -5.29 -11.56 2.72
C LEU A 137 -5.33 -12.26 4.07
N LEU A 138 -6.50 -12.69 4.49
CA LEU A 138 -6.64 -13.51 5.69
C LEU A 138 -6.45 -14.99 5.33
N ASN A 139 -5.52 -15.69 5.99
CA ASN A 139 -5.45 -17.14 5.87
C ASN A 139 -6.68 -17.77 6.51
N ILE A 140 -7.31 -18.75 5.81
CA ILE A 140 -8.45 -19.49 6.37
C ILE A 140 -8.05 -20.34 7.58
N GLY A 141 -6.80 -20.80 7.63
CA GLY A 141 -6.21 -21.40 8.83
C GLY A 141 -6.01 -20.34 9.91
N ARG A 142 -6.71 -20.49 11.04
CA ARG A 142 -6.78 -19.46 12.08
C ARG A 142 -5.42 -19.04 12.65
N GLU A 143 -4.42 -19.92 12.63
CA GLU A 143 -3.06 -19.68 13.11
C GLU A 143 -2.11 -19.19 11.99
N GLY A 144 -2.59 -19.09 10.73
CA GLY A 144 -1.77 -18.70 9.59
C GLY A 144 -0.88 -19.81 9.06
N ILE A 145 0.26 -19.43 8.46
CA ILE A 145 1.21 -20.38 7.88
C ILE A 145 1.98 -21.11 8.96
N LEU A 146 1.76 -22.41 9.05
CA LEU A 146 2.44 -23.31 9.98
C LEU A 146 3.38 -24.28 9.27
N PRO A 147 4.48 -24.70 9.92
CA PRO A 147 5.41 -25.69 9.35
C PRO A 147 4.78 -27.05 9.05
N ASN A 148 3.77 -27.44 9.83
CA ASN A 148 3.01 -28.70 9.70
C ASN A 148 1.73 -28.55 8.87
N GLY A 149 1.50 -27.37 8.25
CA GLY A 149 0.34 -27.08 7.43
C GLY A 149 -0.69 -26.18 8.11
N ASP A 150 -1.23 -25.23 7.35
CA ASP A 150 -2.13 -24.20 7.86
C ASP A 150 -3.47 -24.74 8.34
N THR A 151 -3.92 -25.83 7.71
CA THR A 151 -5.19 -26.51 7.99
C THR A 151 -4.99 -28.02 8.06
N HIS A 152 -3.86 -28.46 8.66
CA HIS A 152 -3.55 -29.88 8.89
C HIS A 152 -4.60 -30.58 9.78
N GLU A 153 -5.33 -29.79 10.55
CA GLU A 153 -6.58 -30.19 11.19
C GLU A 153 -7.70 -29.31 10.64
N LEU A 154 -8.80 -29.92 10.20
CA LEU A 154 -9.92 -29.19 9.60
C LEU A 154 -10.55 -28.13 10.54
N ALA A 155 -10.42 -28.31 11.86
CA ALA A 155 -10.86 -27.36 12.87
C ALA A 155 -10.13 -26.01 12.78
N LEU A 156 -8.90 -25.99 12.24
CA LEU A 156 -8.13 -24.76 12.03
C LEU A 156 -8.72 -23.88 10.91
N ALA A 157 -9.46 -24.44 9.95
CA ALA A 157 -10.22 -23.67 8.97
C ALA A 157 -11.53 -23.15 9.61
N ASP A 158 -11.39 -22.20 10.54
CA ASP A 158 -12.48 -21.68 11.37
C ASP A 158 -13.19 -20.51 10.67
N VAL A 159 -14.37 -20.79 10.09
CA VAL A 159 -15.18 -19.84 9.34
C VAL A 159 -15.63 -18.64 10.21
N GLU A 160 -16.07 -18.88 11.44
CA GLU A 160 -16.58 -17.81 12.29
C GLU A 160 -15.45 -16.91 12.81
N ALA A 161 -14.31 -17.48 13.19
CA ALA A 161 -13.13 -16.72 13.55
C ALA A 161 -12.64 -15.85 12.37
N ALA A 162 -12.60 -16.42 11.16
CA ALA A 162 -12.21 -15.71 9.94
C ALA A 162 -13.18 -14.56 9.62
N LYS A 163 -14.51 -14.79 9.70
CA LYS A 163 -15.50 -13.74 9.49
C LYS A 163 -15.38 -12.60 10.51
N ALA A 164 -15.16 -12.93 11.79
CA ALA A 164 -14.98 -11.95 12.84
C ALA A 164 -13.69 -11.11 12.62
N ALA A 165 -12.60 -11.74 12.20
CA ALA A 165 -11.33 -11.08 11.87
C ALA A 165 -11.49 -10.09 10.70
N ILE A 166 -12.12 -10.51 9.60
CA ILE A 166 -12.39 -9.65 8.45
C ILE A 166 -13.28 -8.47 8.84
N ALA A 167 -14.33 -8.70 9.63
CA ALA A 167 -15.24 -7.64 10.07
C ALA A 167 -14.50 -6.52 10.85
N ARG A 168 -13.49 -6.88 11.66
CA ARG A 168 -12.68 -5.90 12.41
C ARG A 168 -11.73 -5.10 11.52
N HIS A 169 -11.29 -5.65 10.38
CA HIS A 169 -10.20 -5.10 9.56
C HIS A 169 -10.58 -4.90 8.10
N ARG A 170 -11.83 -4.51 7.81
CA ARG A 170 -12.34 -4.32 6.43
C ARG A 170 -11.50 -3.39 5.56
N ASP A 171 -10.83 -2.42 6.17
CA ASP A 171 -10.02 -1.44 5.45
C ASP A 171 -8.68 -2.01 4.96
N TYR A 172 -8.22 -3.11 5.57
CA TYR A 172 -6.94 -3.74 5.26
C TYR A 172 -7.06 -5.13 4.65
N VAL A 173 -8.04 -5.93 5.09
CA VAL A 173 -8.25 -7.28 4.56
C VAL A 173 -9.03 -7.20 3.26
N ILE A 174 -8.37 -7.53 2.15
CA ILE A 174 -8.93 -7.44 0.79
C ILE A 174 -9.23 -8.79 0.15
N GLY A 175 -9.02 -9.89 0.85
CA GLY A 175 -9.29 -11.24 0.35
C GLY A 175 -9.04 -12.31 1.39
N VAL A 176 -9.31 -13.54 1.00
CA VAL A 176 -9.06 -14.75 1.78
C VAL A 176 -7.98 -15.57 1.10
N LYS A 177 -7.15 -16.26 1.88
CA LYS A 177 -6.12 -17.19 1.40
C LYS A 177 -6.40 -18.60 1.86
N ALA A 178 -6.27 -19.56 0.95
CA ALA A 178 -6.23 -20.99 1.26
C ALA A 178 -5.01 -21.65 0.63
N ARG A 179 -4.38 -22.60 1.33
CA ARG A 179 -3.32 -23.46 0.79
C ARG A 179 -3.84 -24.88 0.73
N LEU A 180 -3.94 -25.42 -0.50
CA LEU A 180 -4.56 -26.72 -0.78
C LEU A 180 -3.52 -27.80 -1.15
N THR A 181 -2.29 -27.61 -0.70
CA THR A 181 -1.21 -28.57 -0.93
C THR A 181 -1.37 -29.80 -0.03
N GLU A 182 -1.09 -30.99 -0.55
CA GLU A 182 -1.04 -32.23 0.22
C GLU A 182 -0.11 -32.09 1.43
N GLY A 183 -0.55 -32.53 2.59
CA GLY A 183 0.16 -32.36 3.87
C GLY A 183 0.01 -30.98 4.51
N VAL A 184 -0.63 -30.02 3.83
CA VAL A 184 -0.94 -28.68 4.37
C VAL A 184 -2.42 -28.59 4.73
N ALA A 185 -3.31 -29.09 3.88
CA ALA A 185 -4.75 -29.17 4.11
C ALA A 185 -5.14 -30.61 4.44
N ALA A 186 -5.86 -30.81 5.54
CA ALA A 186 -6.38 -32.14 5.93
C ALA A 186 -7.39 -32.66 4.92
N GLU A 187 -8.29 -31.79 4.46
CA GLU A 187 -9.37 -32.06 3.51
C GLU A 187 -9.47 -30.87 2.56
N ASP A 188 -8.73 -30.87 1.44
CA ASP A 188 -8.57 -29.71 0.56
C ASP A 188 -9.89 -29.16 0.01
N ILE A 189 -10.85 -30.02 -0.37
CA ILE A 189 -12.19 -29.61 -0.83
C ILE A 189 -12.96 -28.87 0.27
N GLU A 190 -12.96 -29.40 1.49
CA GLU A 190 -13.69 -28.79 2.60
C GLU A 190 -13.02 -27.50 3.07
N VAL A 191 -11.68 -27.42 3.08
CA VAL A 191 -10.93 -26.20 3.33
C VAL A 191 -11.27 -25.13 2.29
N LEU A 192 -11.30 -25.51 0.99
CA LEU A 192 -11.71 -24.63 -0.09
C LEU A 192 -13.13 -24.09 0.11
N ARG A 193 -14.09 -25.00 0.39
CA ARG A 193 -15.48 -24.62 0.62
C ARG A 193 -15.64 -23.59 1.76
N ARG A 194 -14.93 -23.80 2.88
CA ARG A 194 -14.92 -22.87 4.01
C ARG A 194 -14.30 -21.51 3.63
N ALA A 195 -13.21 -21.51 2.90
CA ALA A 195 -12.58 -20.29 2.43
C ALA A 195 -13.49 -19.52 1.46
N GLN A 196 -14.19 -20.22 0.56
CA GLN A 196 -15.19 -19.63 -0.35
C GLN A 196 -16.40 -19.05 0.41
N GLU A 197 -16.89 -19.74 1.45
CA GLU A 197 -17.95 -19.24 2.29
C GLU A 197 -17.59 -17.92 2.95
N VAL A 198 -16.38 -17.83 3.53
CA VAL A 198 -15.87 -16.60 4.15
C VAL A 198 -15.74 -15.49 3.10
N ALA A 199 -15.06 -15.75 1.98
CA ALA A 199 -14.83 -14.77 0.92
C ALA A 199 -16.15 -14.23 0.36
N THR A 200 -17.11 -15.10 0.07
CA THR A 200 -18.43 -14.73 -0.46
C THR A 200 -19.23 -13.88 0.54
N SER A 201 -19.15 -14.19 1.84
CA SER A 201 -19.87 -13.43 2.88
C SER A 201 -19.49 -11.94 2.90
N PHE A 202 -18.30 -11.58 2.40
CA PHE A 202 -17.81 -10.23 2.38
C PHE A 202 -17.59 -9.66 0.97
N ASN A 203 -17.99 -10.40 -0.07
CA ASN A 203 -17.70 -10.08 -1.48
C ASN A 203 -16.21 -9.81 -1.71
N LEU A 204 -15.36 -10.72 -1.24
CA LEU A 204 -13.91 -10.66 -1.34
C LEU A 204 -13.39 -11.74 -2.31
N PRO A 205 -12.26 -11.52 -2.97
CA PRO A 205 -11.59 -12.57 -3.75
C PRO A 205 -11.00 -13.64 -2.82
N LEU A 206 -10.87 -14.84 -3.35
CA LEU A 206 -10.15 -15.95 -2.76
C LEU A 206 -8.88 -16.22 -3.55
N MET A 207 -7.72 -16.19 -2.90
CA MET A 207 -6.45 -16.63 -3.46
C MET A 207 -6.15 -18.05 -3.00
N ILE A 208 -5.87 -18.94 -3.94
CA ILE A 208 -5.57 -20.32 -3.67
C ILE A 208 -4.11 -20.61 -4.01
N HIS A 209 -3.36 -21.19 -3.07
CA HIS A 209 -2.07 -21.81 -3.35
C HIS A 209 -2.33 -23.28 -3.66
N MET A 210 -2.04 -23.69 -4.88
CA MET A 210 -2.12 -25.08 -5.32
C MET A 210 -0.75 -25.56 -5.74
N GLY A 211 -0.26 -26.60 -5.05
CA GLY A 211 0.91 -27.37 -5.45
C GLY A 211 0.49 -28.78 -5.84
N GLN A 212 1.06 -29.81 -5.22
CA GLN A 212 0.51 -31.15 -5.22
C GLN A 212 -0.73 -31.15 -4.32
N THR A 213 -1.91 -31.25 -4.91
CA THR A 213 -3.19 -31.31 -4.19
C THR A 213 -3.63 -32.75 -4.02
N ALA A 214 -4.34 -33.09 -2.93
CA ALA A 214 -4.92 -34.40 -2.73
C ALA A 214 -6.04 -34.64 -3.74
N SER A 215 -6.84 -33.62 -4.03
CA SER A 215 -7.90 -33.69 -5.04
C SER A 215 -7.43 -33.25 -6.43
N PRO A 216 -8.03 -33.79 -7.52
CA PRO A 216 -7.73 -33.30 -8.88
C PRO A 216 -8.02 -31.82 -9.07
N PHE A 217 -7.18 -31.13 -9.84
CA PHE A 217 -7.34 -29.70 -10.14
C PHE A 217 -8.73 -29.36 -10.67
N SER A 218 -9.29 -30.20 -11.57
CA SER A 218 -10.62 -30.00 -12.12
C SER A 218 -11.73 -29.93 -11.07
N VAL A 219 -11.56 -30.59 -9.93
CA VAL A 219 -12.53 -30.59 -8.82
C VAL A 219 -12.40 -29.33 -7.97
N LEU A 220 -11.18 -28.75 -7.90
CA LEU A 220 -10.90 -27.57 -7.08
C LEU A 220 -11.24 -26.24 -7.76
N VAL A 221 -11.53 -26.23 -9.07
CA VAL A 221 -11.82 -25.01 -9.85
C VAL A 221 -13.27 -24.95 -10.37
N GLU A 222 -14.10 -25.97 -10.07
CA GLU A 222 -15.54 -25.97 -10.29
C GLU A 222 -16.28 -25.27 -9.13
#